data_aac29e0b3218c6cf007db732045019d8
#
_entry.id   aac29e0b3218c6cf007db732045019d8
#
_cell.length_a   1.000
_cell.length_b   1.000
_cell.length_c   1.000
_cell.angle_alpha   90.00
_cell.angle_beta   90.00
_cell.angle_gamma   90.00
#
_symmetry.space_group_name_H-M   'P 1'
#
loop_
_entity.id
_entity.type
_entity.pdbx_description
1 polymer ?
#
loop_
_entity_poly.entity_id
_entity_poly.type
_entity_poly.pdbx_seq_one_letter_code
_entity_poly.pdbx_strand_id
1 'polypeptide(L)'
;MDFRRFDGLARTFGQRWSRRETVLGLAGGVVGASSLVQGGRARDQEATPAATPAAGANPLGTEIAWMPEWRVKSGTFESVRALLDDMEASARSEAGTLSYALYVSEDGQTITFYERYADAAAVLAHQATFGERFEERANDVMTCTRITVLGSPGEEIRKSIGGCNPVYLQPLSGFSAR
;
A
#
# COMPACT_ATOMS: atom_id res chain seq x y z
N MET A 1 5.29 20.81 -18.36
CA MET A 1 5.71 19.68 -17.51
C MET A 1 5.24 18.41 -18.19
N ASP A 2 6.17 17.56 -18.56
CA ASP A 2 5.87 16.41 -19.44
C ASP A 2 5.52 15.20 -18.57
N PHE A 3 4.22 14.89 -18.46
CA PHE A 3 3.67 13.80 -17.65
C PHE A 3 4.02 12.37 -18.15
N ARG A 4 4.85 12.26 -19.19
CA ARG A 4 5.20 10.97 -19.82
C ARG A 4 6.20 10.14 -19.03
N ARG A 5 6.83 10.68 -17.98
CA ARG A 5 7.82 9.94 -17.18
C ARG A 5 7.23 9.04 -16.09
N PHE A 6 5.97 9.30 -15.69
CA PHE A 6 5.31 8.47 -14.67
C PHE A 6 4.77 7.12 -15.20
N ASP A 7 4.71 6.94 -16.51
CA ASP A 7 4.31 5.65 -17.09
C ASP A 7 5.35 4.52 -16.89
N GLY A 8 6.56 4.85 -16.46
CA GLY A 8 7.63 3.87 -16.19
C GLY A 8 7.35 2.97 -14.98
N LEU A 9 6.81 3.53 -13.90
CA LEU A 9 6.47 2.79 -12.68
C LEU A 9 5.43 1.69 -12.92
N ALA A 10 4.42 1.97 -13.76
CA ALA A 10 3.36 1.03 -14.06
C ALA A 10 3.82 -0.13 -14.98
N ARG A 11 4.87 0.05 -15.74
CA ARG A 11 5.33 -0.96 -16.73
C ARG A 11 6.32 -1.97 -16.18
N THR A 12 7.10 -1.62 -15.19
CA THR A 12 8.12 -2.54 -14.63
C THR A 12 7.51 -3.58 -13.68
N PHE A 13 6.39 -3.28 -13.04
CA PHE A 13 5.69 -4.19 -12.12
C PHE A 13 4.51 -4.96 -12.72
N GLY A 14 4.06 -4.60 -13.94
CA GLY A 14 2.89 -5.18 -14.59
C GLY A 14 3.08 -6.51 -15.33
N GLN A 15 4.29 -7.02 -15.43
CA GLN A 15 4.57 -8.22 -16.20
C GLN A 15 5.07 -9.38 -15.33
N ARG A 16 4.23 -9.97 -14.53
CA ARG A 16 4.30 -11.39 -14.17
C ARG A 16 3.21 -11.80 -13.19
N TRP A 17 1.97 -11.83 -13.65
CA TRP A 17 1.03 -12.79 -13.06
C TRP A 17 0.27 -13.49 -14.19
N SER A 18 0.81 -14.64 -14.56
CA SER A 18 0.20 -15.59 -15.47
C SER A 18 -0.97 -16.29 -14.76
N ARG A 19 -2.09 -16.24 -15.41
CA ARG A 19 -3.29 -17.06 -15.11
C ARG A 19 -2.95 -18.54 -15.28
N ARG A 20 -3.23 -19.34 -14.29
CA ARG A 20 -3.43 -20.80 -14.35
C ARG A 20 -4.39 -21.14 -13.23
N GLU A 21 -5.38 -21.95 -13.37
CA GLU A 21 -6.07 -22.69 -14.40
C GLU A 21 -7.38 -23.14 -13.76
N THR A 22 -8.45 -23.00 -14.50
CA THR A 22 -9.76 -23.60 -14.22
C THR A 22 -9.64 -25.08 -14.46
N VAL A 23 -9.83 -25.92 -13.47
CA VAL A 23 -10.09 -27.34 -13.67
C VAL A 23 -11.55 -27.63 -13.43
N LEU A 24 -12.25 -27.87 -14.51
CA LEU A 24 -13.54 -28.54 -14.55
C LEU A 24 -13.36 -30.02 -14.16
N GLY A 25 -14.12 -30.46 -13.21
CA GLY A 25 -14.31 -31.88 -12.92
C GLY A 25 -15.78 -32.20 -12.88
N LEU A 26 -16.28 -32.76 -13.96
CA LEU A 26 -17.61 -33.34 -14.12
C LEU A 26 -17.64 -34.79 -13.60
N ALA A 27 -18.83 -35.18 -13.20
CA ALA A 27 -19.44 -36.50 -13.14
C ALA A 27 -19.63 -37.01 -11.68
N GLY A 28 -20.83 -37.34 -11.34
CA GLY A 28 -21.83 -38.19 -11.82
C GLY A 28 -22.59 -38.84 -10.67
N GLY A 29 -23.89 -38.90 -10.76
CA GLY A 29 -24.67 -40.13 -10.50
C GLY A 29 -25.34 -40.30 -9.15
N VAL A 30 -26.58 -40.02 -9.08
CA VAL A 30 -27.77 -40.94 -9.05
C VAL A 30 -28.29 -41.36 -7.65
N VAL A 31 -29.59 -40.97 -7.46
CA VAL A 31 -30.76 -41.67 -6.86
C VAL A 31 -30.88 -41.84 -5.32
N GLY A 32 -31.97 -41.25 -4.84
CA GLY A 32 -32.95 -41.98 -4.04
C GLY A 32 -33.18 -41.52 -2.60
N ALA A 33 -34.27 -40.93 -2.37
CA ALA A 33 -35.29 -41.31 -1.38
C ALA A 33 -35.94 -40.06 -0.72
N SER A 34 -37.20 -39.98 -0.96
CA SER A 34 -38.18 -39.04 -0.35
C SER A 34 -38.18 -39.19 1.18
N SER A 35 -38.12 -38.08 1.86
CA SER A 35 -38.69 -37.92 3.20
C SER A 35 -39.32 -36.55 3.33
N LEU A 36 -40.61 -36.53 3.36
CA LEU A 36 -41.47 -35.41 3.77
C LEU A 36 -41.17 -35.07 5.23
N VAL A 37 -40.64 -33.91 5.50
CA VAL A 37 -40.75 -33.26 6.81
C VAL A 37 -41.15 -31.80 6.59
N GLN A 38 -42.23 -31.49 7.29
CA GLN A 38 -43.01 -30.25 7.31
C GLN A 38 -42.19 -29.02 7.63
N GLY A 39 -42.52 -27.98 6.92
CA GLY A 39 -42.80 -26.63 7.37
C GLY A 39 -41.94 -26.03 8.49
N GLY A 40 -40.83 -25.48 8.15
CA GLY A 40 -40.23 -24.39 8.88
C GLY A 40 -39.90 -23.29 7.87
N ARG A 41 -40.64 -22.19 7.87
CA ARG A 41 -40.28 -20.99 7.15
C ARG A 41 -38.98 -20.48 7.75
N ALA A 42 -37.87 -20.85 7.16
CA ALA A 42 -36.65 -20.11 7.33
C ALA A 42 -36.93 -18.70 6.78
N ARG A 43 -36.99 -17.74 7.68
CA ARG A 43 -36.88 -16.34 7.29
C ARG A 43 -35.51 -16.21 6.69
N ASP A 44 -35.47 -15.95 5.40
CA ASP A 44 -34.29 -15.43 4.76
C ASP A 44 -33.90 -14.16 5.52
N GLN A 45 -32.98 -14.30 6.42
CA GLN A 45 -32.31 -13.17 7.06
C GLN A 45 -31.38 -12.63 5.98
N GLU A 46 -31.94 -11.75 5.17
CA GLU A 46 -31.17 -10.92 4.24
C GLU A 46 -30.06 -10.29 5.05
N ALA A 47 -28.81 -10.74 4.79
CA ALA A 47 -27.64 -10.19 5.45
C ALA A 47 -27.60 -8.70 5.09
N THR A 48 -27.99 -7.88 6.03
CA THR A 48 -27.83 -6.42 5.92
C THR A 48 -26.37 -6.19 5.62
N PRO A 49 -26.02 -5.55 4.49
CA PRO A 49 -24.63 -5.24 4.20
C PRO A 49 -24.10 -4.44 5.39
N ALA A 50 -23.01 -4.89 5.98
CA ALA A 50 -22.36 -4.21 7.08
C ALA A 50 -22.17 -2.75 6.65
N ALA A 51 -22.82 -1.83 7.38
CA ALA A 51 -22.70 -0.41 7.11
C ALA A 51 -21.22 -0.07 7.14
N THR A 52 -20.72 0.45 6.03
CA THR A 52 -19.37 1.03 5.99
C THR A 52 -19.33 2.05 7.13
N PRO A 53 -18.41 1.91 8.11
CA PRO A 53 -18.34 2.88 9.19
C PRO A 53 -18.20 4.26 8.57
N ALA A 54 -19.03 5.20 9.01
CA ALA A 54 -18.92 6.60 8.61
C ALA A 54 -17.47 7.01 8.85
N ALA A 55 -16.80 7.52 7.82
CA ALA A 55 -15.41 7.95 7.93
C ALA A 55 -15.34 8.96 9.09
N GLY A 56 -14.72 8.57 10.19
CA GLY A 56 -14.44 9.46 11.30
C GLY A 56 -13.57 10.61 10.78
N ALA A 57 -13.64 11.76 11.41
CA ALA A 57 -12.75 12.86 11.07
C ALA A 57 -11.30 12.34 11.16
N ASN A 58 -10.51 12.59 10.12
CA ASN A 58 -9.10 12.19 10.11
C ASN A 58 -8.40 12.88 11.30
N PRO A 59 -7.90 12.14 12.30
CA PRO A 59 -7.22 12.73 13.44
C PRO A 59 -5.95 13.49 13.04
N LEU A 60 -5.44 13.25 11.85
CA LEU A 60 -4.31 13.96 11.26
C LEU A 60 -4.73 15.19 10.42
N GLY A 61 -6.05 15.47 10.28
CA GLY A 61 -6.54 16.55 9.43
C GLY A 61 -6.27 16.29 7.96
N THR A 62 -5.51 17.17 7.28
CA THR A 62 -5.10 17.00 5.89
C THR A 62 -3.84 16.15 5.72
N GLU A 63 -3.17 15.83 6.82
CA GLU A 63 -1.94 15.06 6.79
C GLU A 63 -2.16 13.67 6.21
N ILE A 64 -1.16 13.22 5.50
CA ILE A 64 -1.07 11.84 4.98
C ILE A 64 0.18 11.22 5.60
N ALA A 65 0.02 10.04 6.16
CA ALA A 65 1.17 9.26 6.57
C ALA A 65 1.20 7.94 5.82
N TRP A 66 2.38 7.43 5.57
CA TRP A 66 2.54 6.11 5.01
C TRP A 66 3.77 5.38 5.54
N MET A 67 3.76 4.08 5.36
CA MET A 67 4.84 3.20 5.77
C MET A 67 5.17 2.25 4.62
N PRO A 68 6.06 2.65 3.69
CA PRO A 68 6.59 1.73 2.69
C PRO A 68 7.58 0.74 3.33
N GLU A 69 7.43 -0.52 2.96
CA GLU A 69 8.31 -1.61 3.35
C GLU A 69 9.15 -2.04 2.14
N TRP A 70 10.45 -1.98 2.29
CA TRP A 70 11.39 -2.35 1.25
C TRP A 70 12.27 -3.50 1.68
N ARG A 71 12.38 -4.50 0.84
CA ARG A 71 13.27 -5.63 1.07
C ARG A 71 14.58 -5.44 0.32
N VAL A 72 15.69 -5.60 1.02
CA VAL A 72 17.04 -5.58 0.44
C VAL A 72 17.23 -6.83 -0.44
N LYS A 73 17.70 -6.64 -1.67
CA LYS A 73 17.85 -7.74 -2.64
C LYS A 73 19.05 -8.62 -2.33
N SER A 74 20.12 -8.02 -1.81
CA SER A 74 21.31 -8.77 -1.43
C SER A 74 22.04 -8.07 -0.28
N GLY A 75 22.60 -8.85 0.65
CA GLY A 75 23.21 -8.30 1.86
C GLY A 75 22.18 -7.91 2.91
N THR A 76 22.47 -6.88 3.67
CA THR A 76 21.60 -6.29 4.71
C THR A 76 21.45 -4.80 4.48
N PHE A 77 20.72 -4.11 5.37
CA PHE A 77 20.57 -2.66 5.29
C PHE A 77 21.90 -1.89 5.24
N GLU A 78 22.99 -2.44 5.78
CA GLU A 78 24.31 -1.83 5.70
C GLU A 78 24.81 -1.70 4.25
N SER A 79 24.42 -2.62 3.36
CA SER A 79 24.81 -2.55 1.95
C SER A 79 24.11 -1.41 1.18
N VAL A 80 23.02 -0.89 1.72
CA VAL A 80 22.23 0.20 1.12
C VAL A 80 22.26 1.47 1.97
N ARG A 81 23.04 1.49 3.06
CA ARG A 81 23.10 2.56 4.05
C ARG A 81 23.31 3.95 3.44
N ALA A 82 24.29 4.09 2.56
CA ALA A 82 24.59 5.38 1.94
C ALA A 82 23.41 5.92 1.11
N LEU A 83 22.65 5.05 0.44
CA LEU A 83 21.43 5.45 -0.28
C LEU A 83 20.35 5.93 0.69
N LEU A 84 20.17 5.23 1.80
CA LEU A 84 19.19 5.60 2.83
C LEU A 84 19.51 6.95 3.48
N ASP A 85 20.80 7.20 3.75
CA ASP A 85 21.29 8.47 4.30
C ASP A 85 21.04 9.64 3.32
N ASP A 86 21.29 9.41 2.00
CA ASP A 86 20.99 10.38 0.95
C ASP A 86 19.47 10.69 0.87
N MET A 87 18.61 9.66 0.97
CA MET A 87 17.16 9.81 0.95
C MET A 87 16.66 10.60 2.15
N GLU A 88 17.16 10.29 3.36
CA GLU A 88 16.81 11.04 4.57
C GLU A 88 17.23 12.51 4.46
N ALA A 89 18.46 12.78 4.03
CA ALA A 89 18.95 14.14 3.84
C ALA A 89 18.10 14.94 2.85
N SER A 90 17.64 14.28 1.77
CA SER A 90 16.73 14.89 0.80
C SER A 90 15.38 15.21 1.43
N ALA A 91 14.73 14.24 2.08
CA ALA A 91 13.43 14.40 2.71
C ALA A 91 13.43 15.50 3.77
N ARG A 92 14.51 15.66 4.50
CA ARG A 92 14.70 16.72 5.50
C ARG A 92 14.65 18.12 4.91
N SER A 93 14.96 18.28 3.64
CA SER A 93 14.93 19.57 2.93
C SER A 93 13.55 19.92 2.35
N GLU A 94 12.61 19.01 2.36
CA GLU A 94 11.28 19.17 1.79
C GLU A 94 10.34 19.86 2.78
N ALA A 95 9.82 21.03 2.42
CA ALA A 95 9.03 21.87 3.33
C ALA A 95 7.74 21.20 3.84
N GLY A 96 7.16 20.28 3.06
CA GLY A 96 5.92 19.57 3.41
C GLY A 96 6.12 18.22 4.07
N THR A 97 7.36 17.72 4.19
CA THR A 97 7.69 16.48 4.87
C THR A 97 7.82 16.73 6.37
N LEU A 98 6.87 16.22 7.14
CA LEU A 98 6.77 16.46 8.59
C LEU A 98 7.55 15.45 9.42
N SER A 99 7.73 14.24 8.89
CA SER A 99 8.49 13.17 9.54
C SER A 99 9.02 12.24 8.48
N TYR A 100 10.25 11.80 8.69
CA TYR A 100 10.90 10.78 7.87
C TYR A 100 11.81 9.96 8.78
N ALA A 101 11.43 8.72 9.05
CA ALA A 101 12.17 7.86 9.95
C ALA A 101 12.29 6.46 9.34
N LEU A 102 13.44 5.86 9.51
CA LEU A 102 13.77 4.54 8.99
C LEU A 102 13.88 3.53 10.12
N TYR A 103 13.28 2.39 9.91
CA TYR A 103 13.32 1.25 10.81
C TYR A 103 13.84 0.04 10.05
N VAL A 104 14.61 -0.81 10.71
CA VAL A 104 15.15 -2.02 10.12
C VAL A 104 14.68 -3.23 10.93
N SER A 105 14.33 -4.32 10.24
CA SER A 105 14.03 -5.60 10.88
C SER A 105 15.26 -6.19 11.57
N GLU A 106 15.04 -7.06 12.55
CA GLU A 106 16.13 -7.70 13.31
C GLU A 106 17.11 -8.48 12.43
N ASP A 107 16.63 -9.06 11.32
CA ASP A 107 17.45 -9.76 10.34
C ASP A 107 18.19 -8.83 9.36
N GLY A 108 17.94 -7.51 9.45
CA GLY A 108 18.53 -6.50 8.58
C GLY A 108 18.06 -6.54 7.12
N GLN A 109 17.00 -7.30 6.80
CA GLN A 109 16.57 -7.52 5.42
C GLN A 109 15.43 -6.62 4.96
N THR A 110 14.65 -6.08 5.90
CA THR A 110 13.50 -5.24 5.62
C THR A 110 13.70 -3.86 6.23
N ILE A 111 13.46 -2.84 5.43
CA ILE A 111 13.51 -1.45 5.85
C ILE A 111 12.09 -0.90 5.73
N THR A 112 11.58 -0.36 6.82
CA THR A 112 10.28 0.31 6.88
C THR A 112 10.51 1.78 7.10
N PHE A 113 9.98 2.59 6.23
CA PHE A 113 9.97 4.04 6.39
C PHE A 113 8.70 4.45 7.10
N TYR A 114 8.78 5.41 7.99
CA TYR A 114 7.64 6.11 8.55
C TYR A 114 7.70 7.56 8.08
N GLU A 115 6.75 7.92 7.27
CA GLU A 115 6.74 9.21 6.60
C GLU A 115 5.41 9.93 6.86
N ARG A 116 5.46 11.23 7.19
CA ARG A 116 4.29 12.07 7.36
C ARG A 116 4.45 13.33 6.52
N TYR A 117 3.36 13.73 5.92
CA TYR A 117 3.27 14.86 5.00
C TYR A 117 2.12 15.77 5.40
N ALA A 118 2.29 17.07 5.23
CA ALA A 118 1.30 18.07 5.57
C ALA A 118 -0.01 17.91 4.79
N ASP A 119 0.08 17.46 3.55
CA ASP A 119 -1.04 17.26 2.65
C ASP A 119 -0.66 16.44 1.41
N ALA A 120 -1.60 16.28 0.49
CA ALA A 120 -1.40 15.56 -0.76
C ALA A 120 -0.35 16.22 -1.68
N ALA A 121 -0.24 17.56 -1.66
CA ALA A 121 0.75 18.25 -2.49
C ALA A 121 2.17 17.95 -2.01
N ALA A 122 2.38 17.88 -0.71
CA ALA A 122 3.66 17.48 -0.12
C ALA A 122 4.05 16.05 -0.49
N VAL A 123 3.09 15.11 -0.48
CA VAL A 123 3.33 13.72 -0.94
C VAL A 123 3.78 13.72 -2.40
N LEU A 124 3.08 14.42 -3.27
CA LEU A 124 3.41 14.47 -4.70
C LEU A 124 4.78 15.10 -4.95
N ALA A 125 5.15 16.14 -4.20
CA ALA A 125 6.46 16.77 -4.28
C ALA A 125 7.57 15.79 -3.85
N HIS A 126 7.37 15.06 -2.74
CA HIS A 126 8.28 14.01 -2.29
C HIS A 126 8.44 12.91 -3.35
N GLN A 127 7.33 12.41 -3.90
CA GLN A 127 7.38 11.39 -4.95
C GLN A 127 8.11 11.84 -6.20
N ALA A 128 7.93 13.10 -6.60
CA ALA A 128 8.66 13.67 -7.74
C ALA A 128 10.18 13.68 -7.47
N THR A 129 10.59 14.11 -6.26
CA THR A 129 12.00 14.10 -5.84
C THR A 129 12.55 12.67 -5.79
N PHE A 130 11.78 11.73 -5.22
CA PHE A 130 12.18 10.32 -5.18
C PHE A 130 12.36 9.76 -6.58
N GLY A 131 11.39 9.95 -7.48
CA GLY A 131 11.44 9.46 -8.85
C GLY A 131 12.61 10.02 -9.66
N GLU A 132 12.95 11.28 -9.43
CA GLU A 132 14.07 11.92 -10.13
C GLU A 132 15.44 11.47 -9.63
N ARG A 133 15.60 11.30 -8.31
CA ARG A 133 16.93 11.16 -7.68
C ARG A 133 17.25 9.76 -7.18
N PHE A 134 16.26 8.99 -6.81
CA PHE A 134 16.48 7.78 -6.02
C PHE A 134 15.85 6.51 -6.61
N GLU A 135 14.79 6.62 -7.40
CA GLU A 135 13.99 5.48 -7.83
C GLU A 135 14.84 4.37 -8.51
N GLU A 136 15.68 4.73 -9.45
CA GLU A 136 16.54 3.77 -10.15
C GLU A 136 17.49 3.09 -9.16
N ARG A 137 18.23 3.88 -8.36
CA ARG A 137 19.18 3.37 -7.36
C ARG A 137 18.50 2.47 -6.32
N ALA A 138 17.30 2.89 -5.85
CA ALA A 138 16.53 2.12 -4.88
C ALA A 138 16.05 0.80 -5.47
N ASN A 139 15.50 0.84 -6.69
CA ASN A 139 15.03 -0.36 -7.38
C ASN A 139 16.15 -1.33 -7.75
N ASP A 140 17.37 -0.89 -7.91
CA ASP A 140 18.52 -1.77 -8.16
C ASP A 140 18.84 -2.65 -6.93
N VAL A 141 18.74 -2.10 -5.74
CA VAL A 141 19.22 -2.74 -4.50
C VAL A 141 18.11 -3.20 -3.56
N MET A 142 16.90 -2.68 -3.72
CA MET A 142 15.74 -3.00 -2.88
C MET A 142 14.50 -3.26 -3.74
N THR A 143 13.48 -3.83 -3.13
CA THR A 143 12.14 -4.02 -3.74
C THR A 143 11.08 -3.55 -2.76
N CYS A 144 10.19 -2.66 -3.19
CA CYS A 144 9.02 -2.30 -2.40
C CYS A 144 8.07 -3.49 -2.34
N THR A 145 7.79 -3.96 -1.13
CA THR A 145 6.94 -5.13 -0.90
C THR A 145 5.54 -4.77 -0.46
N ARG A 146 5.39 -3.62 0.20
CA ARG A 146 4.12 -3.13 0.73
C ARG A 146 4.22 -1.63 1.01
N ILE A 147 3.08 -0.95 0.98
CA ILE A 147 2.93 0.39 1.53
C ILE A 147 1.60 0.49 2.30
N THR A 148 1.67 0.83 3.58
CA THR A 148 0.48 1.12 4.38
C THR A 148 0.25 2.62 4.39
N VAL A 149 -0.93 3.06 3.96
CA VAL A 149 -1.30 4.47 3.83
C VAL A 149 -2.37 4.82 4.84
N LEU A 150 -2.12 5.84 5.62
CA LEU A 150 -3.01 6.39 6.65
C LEU A 150 -3.55 7.74 6.19
N GLY A 151 -4.85 7.91 6.21
CA GLY A 151 -5.51 9.13 5.75
C GLY A 151 -6.23 8.96 4.42
N SER A 152 -6.45 10.05 3.70
CA SER A 152 -7.25 10.07 2.49
C SER A 152 -6.43 10.57 1.29
N PRO A 153 -5.53 9.75 0.74
CA PRO A 153 -4.77 10.10 -0.45
C PRO A 153 -5.71 10.22 -1.64
N GLY A 154 -5.52 11.23 -2.46
CA GLY A 154 -6.21 11.40 -3.73
C GLY A 154 -5.90 10.29 -4.73
N GLU A 155 -6.63 10.28 -5.84
CA GLU A 155 -6.50 9.25 -6.89
C GLU A 155 -5.10 9.23 -7.52
N GLU A 156 -4.50 10.39 -7.70
CA GLU A 156 -3.15 10.53 -8.26
C GLU A 156 -2.09 9.81 -7.42
N ILE A 157 -2.13 10.01 -6.10
CA ILE A 157 -1.24 9.31 -5.17
C ILE A 157 -1.51 7.80 -5.19
N ARG A 158 -2.79 7.39 -5.19
CA ARG A 158 -3.16 5.96 -5.27
C ARG A 158 -2.59 5.29 -6.52
N LYS A 159 -2.64 5.99 -7.64
CA LYS A 159 -2.11 5.50 -8.92
C LYS A 159 -0.59 5.37 -8.88
N SER A 160 0.11 6.35 -8.31
CA SER A 160 1.58 6.35 -8.30
C SER A 160 2.19 5.25 -7.44
N ILE A 161 1.52 4.86 -6.34
CA ILE A 161 2.01 3.82 -5.43
C ILE A 161 1.45 2.42 -5.72
N GLY A 162 0.64 2.27 -6.77
CA GLY A 162 -0.05 1.01 -7.09
C GLY A 162 0.86 -0.20 -7.24
N GLY A 163 2.10 0.01 -7.65
CA GLY A 163 3.11 -1.05 -7.79
C GLY A 163 3.68 -1.61 -6.47
N CYS A 164 3.44 -0.93 -5.34
CA CYS A 164 3.98 -1.28 -4.03
C CYS A 164 2.96 -1.97 -3.10
N ASN A 165 2.00 -2.71 -3.65
CA ASN A 165 0.99 -3.45 -2.89
C ASN A 165 0.33 -2.60 -1.77
N PRO A 166 -0.38 -1.52 -2.10
CA PRO A 166 -0.87 -0.55 -1.12
C PRO A 166 -2.02 -1.09 -0.27
N VAL A 167 -1.98 -0.79 1.03
CA VAL A 167 -3.05 -1.00 1.99
C VAL A 167 -3.50 0.36 2.51
N TYR A 168 -4.77 0.69 2.31
CA TYR A 168 -5.33 1.98 2.73
C TYR A 168 -6.12 1.81 4.02
N LEU A 169 -5.77 2.58 5.03
CA LEU A 169 -6.42 2.58 6.34
C LEU A 169 -7.14 3.92 6.53
N GLN A 170 -8.43 3.83 6.80
CA GLN A 170 -9.26 4.98 7.11
C GLN A 170 -9.17 5.31 8.60
N PRO A 171 -9.18 6.58 8.97
CA PRO A 171 -9.21 6.96 10.38
C PRO A 171 -10.51 6.48 11.03
N LEU A 172 -10.37 5.80 12.16
CA LEU A 172 -11.50 5.36 12.98
C LEU A 172 -11.73 6.32 14.15
N SER A 173 -10.68 6.63 14.88
CA SER A 173 -10.68 7.57 16.01
C SER A 173 -9.24 7.92 16.38
N GLY A 174 -9.03 9.00 17.13
CA GLY A 174 -7.71 9.36 17.62
C GLY A 174 -7.58 10.86 17.82
N PHE A 175 -6.39 11.25 18.28
CA PHE A 175 -5.97 12.65 18.37
C PHE A 175 -4.51 12.77 17.99
N SER A 176 -4.10 13.95 17.56
CA SER A 176 -2.70 14.33 17.40
C SER A 176 -2.42 15.55 18.29
N ALA A 177 -1.46 15.44 19.20
CA ALA A 177 -0.92 16.58 19.89
C ALA A 177 0.09 17.28 18.97
N ARG A 178 -0.04 18.58 18.81
CA ARG A 178 0.88 19.44 18.04
C ARG A 178 1.97 19.99 18.92
#